data_72439bd90957e8a75d0eb911da36a979
#
_entry.id   72439bd90957e8a75d0eb911da36a979
#
_cell.length_a   1.000
_cell.length_b   1.000
_cell.length_c   1.000
_cell.angle_alpha   90.00
_cell.angle_beta   90.00
_cell.angle_gamma   90.00
#
_symmetry.space_group_name_H-M   'P 1'
#
loop_
_entity.id
_entity.type
_entity.pdbx_description
1 polymer ?
#
loop_
_entity_poly.entity_id
_entity_poly.type
_entity_poly.pdbx_seq_one_letter_code
_entity_poly.pdbx_strand_id
1 'polypeptide(L)'
;MTETHPEKRLLGYARVSTYGQTLDSQLDQLRKAGCTSRNIFREKVTGASADRRELNRMLGKLAPGDVVTVTRIDRLARSTFDLFGIVKRIVDAKAQFRSLAEPWADTGTSTGRLMLAVLGGLADVERDLIRTRTAEGRSRAKAQGKANGPSPFPENTGTEEGGHQAARGGRHAR
;
A
#
# COMPACT_ATOMS: atom_id res chain seq x y z
N MET A 1 27.24 17.07 -32.73
CA MET A 1 26.86 15.97 -31.85
C MET A 1 25.51 16.31 -31.25
N THR A 2 24.46 15.75 -31.83
CA THR A 2 23.07 15.91 -31.35
C THR A 2 22.91 15.07 -30.12
N GLU A 3 22.88 15.72 -28.94
CA GLU A 3 22.42 15.08 -27.72
C GLU A 3 20.95 14.69 -27.92
N THR A 4 20.74 13.41 -28.22
CA THR A 4 19.41 12.80 -28.16
C THR A 4 19.00 12.81 -26.69
N HIS A 5 18.23 13.84 -26.29
CA HIS A 5 17.51 13.80 -25.03
C HIS A 5 16.59 12.55 -25.07
N PRO A 6 16.73 11.60 -24.16
CA PRO A 6 15.83 10.46 -24.14
C PRO A 6 14.41 10.99 -24.03
N GLU A 7 13.56 10.59 -25.00
CA GLU A 7 12.15 10.97 -24.98
C GLU A 7 11.57 10.59 -23.60
N LYS A 8 10.96 11.59 -22.93
CA LYS A 8 10.35 11.39 -21.62
C LYS A 8 9.27 10.33 -21.73
N ARG A 9 9.54 9.16 -21.17
CA ARG A 9 8.57 8.07 -21.18
C ARG A 9 7.49 8.35 -20.15
N LEU A 10 6.23 8.37 -20.59
CA LEU A 10 5.07 8.57 -19.73
C LEU A 10 4.55 7.20 -19.25
N LEU A 11 4.54 7.00 -17.94
CA LEU A 11 4.05 5.81 -17.28
C LEU A 11 2.73 6.14 -16.57
N GLY A 12 1.65 5.49 -16.95
CA GLY A 12 0.34 5.67 -16.31
C GLY A 12 0.08 4.63 -15.24
N TYR A 13 -0.54 5.03 -14.13
CA TYR A 13 -1.04 4.10 -13.13
C TYR A 13 -2.53 4.32 -12.88
N ALA A 14 -3.31 3.25 -12.97
CA ALA A 14 -4.75 3.23 -12.71
C ALA A 14 -5.09 2.18 -11.67
N ARG A 15 -5.92 2.54 -10.68
CA ARG A 15 -6.34 1.63 -9.61
C ARG A 15 -7.85 1.63 -9.45
N VAL A 16 -8.44 0.43 -9.38
CA VAL A 16 -9.88 0.24 -9.16
C VAL A 16 -10.14 -0.89 -8.18
N SER A 17 -11.25 -0.82 -7.46
CA SER A 17 -11.77 -1.92 -6.65
C SER A 17 -12.57 -2.92 -7.50
N THR A 18 -13.21 -2.44 -8.57
CA THR A 18 -14.03 -3.22 -9.50
C THR A 18 -13.69 -2.79 -10.93
N TYR A 19 -13.60 -3.72 -11.87
CA TYR A 19 -13.47 -3.38 -13.28
C TYR A 19 -14.79 -2.85 -13.83
N GLY A 20 -14.73 -1.89 -14.74
CA GLY A 20 -15.88 -1.31 -15.41
C GLY A 20 -15.64 0.15 -15.81
N GLN A 21 -16.70 0.92 -15.93
CA GLN A 21 -16.65 2.31 -16.43
C GLN A 21 -15.61 3.21 -15.75
N THR A 22 -15.38 3.02 -14.44
CA THR A 22 -14.39 3.82 -13.70
C THR A 22 -12.95 3.56 -14.16
N LEU A 23 -12.63 2.31 -14.55
CA LEU A 23 -11.31 1.98 -15.09
C LEU A 23 -11.16 2.57 -16.49
N ASP A 24 -12.14 2.41 -17.35
CA ASP A 24 -12.10 2.90 -18.73
C ASP A 24 -11.91 4.41 -18.76
N SER A 25 -12.64 5.15 -17.90
CA SER A 25 -12.46 6.59 -17.75
C SER A 25 -11.02 6.97 -17.33
N GLN A 26 -10.41 6.24 -16.38
CA GLN A 26 -9.02 6.49 -16.01
C GLN A 26 -8.06 6.22 -17.16
N LEU A 27 -8.26 5.12 -17.87
CA LEU A 27 -7.41 4.75 -19.01
C LEU A 27 -7.49 5.79 -20.13
N ASP A 28 -8.68 6.31 -20.42
CA ASP A 28 -8.87 7.34 -21.43
C ASP A 28 -8.20 8.66 -21.06
N GLN A 29 -8.30 9.07 -19.79
CA GLN A 29 -7.60 10.25 -19.27
C GLN A 29 -6.08 10.09 -19.37
N LEU A 30 -5.54 8.92 -19.00
CA LEU A 30 -4.11 8.65 -19.09
C LEU A 30 -3.62 8.63 -20.56
N ARG A 31 -4.40 8.06 -21.48
CA ARG A 31 -4.08 8.07 -22.92
C ARG A 31 -4.10 9.49 -23.50
N LYS A 32 -5.11 10.29 -23.14
CA LYS A 32 -5.17 11.71 -23.53
C LYS A 32 -4.00 12.51 -22.97
N ALA A 33 -3.47 12.13 -21.82
CA ALA A 33 -2.28 12.73 -21.24
C ALA A 33 -0.97 12.24 -21.89
N GLY A 34 -1.03 11.34 -22.88
CA GLY A 34 0.11 10.85 -23.65
C GLY A 34 0.67 9.49 -23.20
N CYS A 35 0.04 8.83 -22.23
CA CYS A 35 0.47 7.49 -21.83
C CYS A 35 0.09 6.45 -22.88
N THR A 36 1.06 5.70 -23.39
CA THR A 36 0.78 4.57 -24.30
C THR A 36 0.18 3.40 -23.52
N SER A 37 -0.65 2.59 -24.15
CA SER A 37 -1.30 1.44 -23.49
C SER A 37 -0.31 0.43 -22.89
N ARG A 38 0.91 0.32 -23.45
CA ARG A 38 2.00 -0.53 -22.94
C ARG A 38 2.61 -0.02 -21.65
N ASN A 39 2.51 1.29 -21.40
CA ASN A 39 3.07 1.97 -20.26
C ASN A 39 2.02 2.29 -19.20
N ILE A 40 0.79 1.77 -19.31
CA ILE A 40 -0.24 1.93 -18.30
C ILE A 40 -0.33 0.66 -17.46
N PHE A 41 -0.04 0.81 -16.17
CA PHE A 41 -0.12 -0.22 -15.14
C PHE A 41 -1.50 -0.18 -14.48
N ARG A 42 -2.19 -1.32 -14.48
CA ARG A 42 -3.58 -1.42 -14.01
C ARG A 42 -3.65 -2.30 -12.78
N GLU A 43 -4.03 -1.71 -11.65
CA GLU A 43 -4.14 -2.41 -10.38
C GLU A 43 -5.60 -2.69 -10.04
N LYS A 44 -5.94 -3.95 -9.81
CA LYS A 44 -7.21 -4.32 -9.20
C LYS A 44 -6.99 -4.60 -7.73
N VAL A 45 -7.60 -3.80 -6.87
CA VAL A 45 -7.55 -4.00 -5.42
C VAL A 45 -8.83 -4.66 -4.98
N THR A 46 -8.74 -5.93 -4.57
CA THR A 46 -9.82 -6.60 -3.84
C THR A 46 -9.54 -6.46 -2.34
N GLY A 47 -10.60 -6.41 -1.50
CA GLY A 47 -10.47 -6.16 -0.07
C GLY A 47 -9.50 -7.08 0.68
N ALA A 48 -9.24 -8.27 0.16
CA ALA A 48 -8.31 -9.26 0.72
C ALA A 48 -6.85 -9.08 0.26
N SER A 49 -6.59 -8.39 -0.85
CA SER A 49 -5.23 -8.22 -1.40
C SER A 49 -4.75 -6.79 -1.21
N ALA A 50 -3.87 -6.62 -0.22
CA ALA A 50 -3.12 -5.38 -0.02
C ALA A 50 -1.94 -5.27 -1.00
N ASP A 51 -1.68 -6.32 -1.78
CA ASP A 51 -0.55 -6.42 -2.69
C ASP A 51 -0.75 -5.51 -3.91
N ARG A 52 0.21 -4.59 -4.09
CA ARG A 52 0.23 -3.61 -5.18
C ARG A 52 1.25 -4.01 -6.22
N ARG A 53 1.03 -5.17 -6.84
CA ARG A 53 1.97 -5.77 -7.78
C ARG A 53 2.29 -4.87 -8.96
N GLU A 54 1.27 -4.27 -9.57
CA GLU A 54 1.45 -3.41 -10.72
C GLU A 54 2.11 -2.08 -10.36
N LEU A 55 1.82 -1.52 -9.18
CA LEU A 55 2.54 -0.36 -8.67
C LEU A 55 4.02 -0.69 -8.46
N ASN A 56 4.32 -1.78 -7.77
CA ASN A 56 5.70 -2.19 -7.50
C ASN A 56 6.45 -2.52 -8.79
N ARG A 57 5.79 -3.14 -9.75
CA ARG A 57 6.33 -3.42 -11.09
C ARG A 57 6.65 -2.12 -11.84
N MET A 58 5.77 -1.13 -11.78
CA MET A 58 6.01 0.19 -12.37
C MET A 58 7.21 0.86 -11.72
N LEU A 59 7.23 0.93 -10.39
CA LEU A 59 8.32 1.58 -9.65
C LEU A 59 9.67 0.89 -9.87
N GLY A 60 9.69 -0.43 -10.06
CA GLY A 60 10.92 -1.18 -10.39
C GLY A 60 11.41 -0.98 -11.83
N LYS A 61 10.60 -0.40 -12.72
CA LYS A 61 10.94 -0.13 -14.13
C LYS A 61 11.28 1.33 -14.40
N LEU A 62 11.28 2.18 -13.37
CA LEU A 62 11.58 3.60 -13.53
C LEU A 62 13.00 3.81 -14.00
N ALA A 63 13.14 4.74 -14.94
CA ALA A 63 14.41 5.25 -15.44
C ALA A 63 14.46 6.77 -15.27
N PRO A 64 15.67 7.36 -15.21
CA PRO A 64 15.82 8.81 -15.17
C PRO A 64 15.10 9.49 -16.35
N GLY A 65 14.33 10.53 -16.04
CA GLY A 65 13.53 11.27 -17.03
C GLY A 65 12.11 10.75 -17.24
N ASP A 66 11.74 9.58 -16.72
CA ASP A 66 10.37 9.08 -16.78
C ASP A 66 9.39 10.00 -16.04
N VAL A 67 8.14 10.00 -16.46
CA VAL A 67 7.05 10.74 -15.78
C VAL A 67 5.94 9.76 -15.40
N VAL A 68 5.76 9.55 -14.11
CA VAL A 68 4.63 8.77 -13.57
C VAL A 68 3.41 9.66 -13.52
N THR A 69 2.36 9.27 -14.22
CA THR A 69 1.10 10.02 -14.33
C THR A 69 -0.04 9.22 -13.73
N VAL A 70 -0.82 9.86 -12.88
CA VAL A 70 -2.07 9.31 -12.33
C VAL A 70 -3.23 10.27 -12.62
N THR A 71 -4.44 9.77 -12.65
CA THR A 71 -5.62 10.62 -12.83
C THR A 71 -5.89 11.45 -11.58
N ARG A 72 -5.70 10.84 -10.38
CA ARG A 72 -5.89 11.46 -9.06
C ARG A 72 -4.95 10.80 -8.04
N ILE A 73 -4.57 11.58 -7.03
CA ILE A 73 -3.69 11.11 -5.96
C ILE A 73 -4.28 9.92 -5.19
N ASP A 74 -5.61 9.92 -4.96
CA ASP A 74 -6.30 8.82 -4.26
C ASP A 74 -6.28 7.49 -5.03
N ARG A 75 -5.95 7.50 -6.31
CA ARG A 75 -5.70 6.30 -7.11
C ARG A 75 -4.29 5.76 -6.88
N LEU A 76 -3.33 6.62 -6.56
CA LEU A 76 -1.96 6.20 -6.30
C LEU A 76 -1.78 5.74 -4.85
N ALA A 77 -2.25 6.50 -3.90
CA ALA A 77 -1.97 6.33 -2.47
C ALA A 77 -3.23 6.03 -1.66
N ARG A 78 -3.05 5.39 -0.50
CA ARG A 78 -4.11 5.08 0.47
C ARG A 78 -4.11 6.07 1.65
N SER A 79 -3.02 6.75 1.85
CA SER A 79 -2.85 7.78 2.87
C SER A 79 -1.82 8.79 2.37
N THR A 80 -1.75 9.93 3.02
CA THR A 80 -0.73 10.96 2.77
C THR A 80 0.67 10.37 2.93
N PHE A 81 0.87 9.55 3.96
CA PHE A 81 2.13 8.88 4.22
C PHE A 81 2.55 7.92 3.10
N ASP A 82 1.61 7.10 2.61
CA ASP A 82 1.83 6.19 1.49
C ASP A 82 2.18 6.97 0.20
N LEU A 83 1.53 8.12 -0.02
CA LEU A 83 1.84 9.02 -1.14
C LEU A 83 3.30 9.45 -1.11
N PHE A 84 3.80 9.91 0.06
CA PHE A 84 5.19 10.35 0.16
C PHE A 84 6.19 9.24 -0.07
N GLY A 85 5.94 8.06 0.48
CA GLY A 85 6.78 6.90 0.25
C GLY A 85 6.89 6.55 -1.24
N ILE A 86 5.78 6.63 -1.96
CA ILE A 86 5.75 6.36 -3.41
C ILE A 86 6.45 7.48 -4.19
N VAL A 87 6.10 8.75 -3.92
CA VAL A 87 6.69 9.90 -4.64
C VAL A 87 8.19 10.00 -4.37
N LYS A 88 8.63 9.73 -3.13
CA LYS A 88 10.06 9.66 -2.81
C LYS A 88 10.79 8.64 -3.70
N ARG A 89 10.24 7.43 -3.84
CA ARG A 89 10.83 6.40 -4.72
C ARG A 89 10.91 6.86 -6.17
N ILE A 90 9.89 7.58 -6.66
CA ILE A 90 9.89 8.13 -8.02
C ILE A 90 11.00 9.18 -8.18
N VAL A 91 11.13 10.11 -7.24
CA VAL A 91 12.15 11.16 -7.28
C VAL A 91 13.56 10.58 -7.10
N ASP A 92 13.76 9.60 -6.22
CA ASP A 92 15.04 8.91 -6.02
C ASP A 92 15.50 8.22 -7.33
N ALA A 93 14.55 7.71 -8.13
CA ALA A 93 14.81 7.15 -9.46
C ALA A 93 15.09 8.22 -10.53
N LYS A 94 15.18 9.51 -10.17
CA LYS A 94 15.32 10.64 -11.11
C LYS A 94 14.15 10.77 -12.07
N ALA A 95 12.99 10.24 -11.71
CA ALA A 95 11.72 10.36 -12.43
C ALA A 95 10.86 11.48 -11.83
N GLN A 96 9.79 11.84 -12.53
CA GLN A 96 8.83 12.86 -12.12
C GLN A 96 7.49 12.22 -11.80
N PHE A 97 6.73 12.85 -10.91
CA PHE A 97 5.36 12.48 -10.61
C PHE A 97 4.41 13.60 -11.04
N ARG A 98 3.26 13.23 -11.63
CA ARG A 98 2.21 14.15 -12.03
C ARG A 98 0.82 13.57 -11.76
N SER A 99 -0.05 14.36 -11.15
CA SER A 99 -1.48 14.08 -11.06
C SER A 99 -2.26 14.97 -12.02
N LEU A 100 -3.23 14.39 -12.75
CA LEU A 100 -4.03 15.15 -13.71
C LEU A 100 -5.07 16.03 -13.02
N ALA A 101 -5.64 15.57 -11.90
CA ALA A 101 -6.64 16.33 -11.15
C ALA A 101 -6.01 17.31 -10.14
N GLU A 102 -4.77 17.06 -9.70
CA GLU A 102 -4.08 17.87 -8.70
C GLU A 102 -2.74 18.44 -9.26
N PRO A 103 -2.78 19.56 -10.02
CA PRO A 103 -1.57 20.11 -10.64
C PRO A 103 -0.50 20.56 -9.63
N TRP A 104 -0.90 20.87 -8.39
CA TRP A 104 0.02 21.24 -7.31
C TRP A 104 0.96 20.09 -6.90
N ALA A 105 0.62 18.85 -7.21
CA ALA A 105 1.41 17.67 -6.89
C ALA A 105 2.41 17.27 -8.00
N ASP A 106 2.58 18.11 -9.03
CA ASP A 106 3.52 17.84 -10.12
C ASP A 106 4.96 18.14 -9.66
N THR A 107 5.77 17.09 -9.49
CA THR A 107 7.20 17.24 -9.08
C THR A 107 8.08 17.85 -10.18
N GLY A 108 7.57 17.98 -11.39
CA GLY A 108 8.23 18.70 -12.48
C GLY A 108 8.28 20.22 -12.24
N THR A 109 7.40 20.74 -11.38
CA THR A 109 7.33 22.17 -11.02
C THR A 109 8.01 22.44 -9.68
N SER A 110 8.52 23.67 -9.49
CA SER A 110 9.09 24.09 -8.19
C SER A 110 8.05 24.13 -7.09
N THR A 111 6.83 24.58 -7.41
CA THR A 111 5.69 24.61 -6.48
C THR A 111 5.29 23.21 -6.05
N GLY A 112 5.19 22.26 -6.98
CA GLY A 112 4.86 20.88 -6.66
C GLY A 112 5.92 20.21 -5.77
N ARG A 113 7.19 20.43 -6.05
CA ARG A 113 8.30 19.97 -5.18
C ARG A 113 8.22 20.55 -3.78
N LEU A 114 7.96 21.87 -3.66
CA LEU A 114 7.81 22.51 -2.37
C LEU A 114 6.61 21.96 -1.59
N MET A 115 5.45 21.85 -2.23
CA MET A 115 4.24 21.30 -1.60
C MET A 115 4.45 19.88 -1.10
N LEU A 116 5.09 19.03 -1.89
CA LEU A 116 5.41 17.67 -1.48
C LEU A 116 6.42 17.64 -0.32
N ALA A 117 7.42 18.52 -0.30
CA ALA A 117 8.37 18.62 0.81
C ALA A 117 7.67 19.04 2.12
N VAL A 118 6.78 20.02 2.08
CA VAL A 118 6.00 20.46 3.25
C VAL A 118 5.10 19.35 3.77
N LEU A 119 4.35 18.71 2.88
CA LEU A 119 3.49 17.61 3.26
C LEU A 119 4.31 16.42 3.78
N GLY A 120 5.49 16.13 3.21
CA GLY A 120 6.41 15.10 3.69
C GLY A 120 6.85 15.34 5.11
N GLY A 121 7.24 16.60 5.43
CA GLY A 121 7.57 16.98 6.79
C GLY A 121 6.42 16.81 7.79
N LEU A 122 5.19 17.13 7.37
CA LEU A 122 4.00 16.90 8.20
C LEU A 122 3.75 15.40 8.45
N ALA A 123 3.94 14.56 7.43
CA ALA A 123 3.78 13.11 7.57
C ALA A 123 4.83 12.50 8.52
N ASP A 124 6.05 13.00 8.53
CA ASP A 124 7.09 12.57 9.48
C ASP A 124 6.74 12.97 10.92
N VAL A 125 6.25 14.19 11.14
CA VAL A 125 5.77 14.66 12.45
C VAL A 125 4.61 13.80 12.94
N GLU A 126 3.62 13.51 12.09
CA GLU A 126 2.50 12.64 12.45
C GLU A 126 2.97 11.24 12.86
N ARG A 127 3.93 10.68 12.12
CA ARG A 127 4.52 9.37 12.43
C ARG A 127 5.22 9.35 13.78
N ASP A 128 5.97 10.40 14.10
CA ASP A 128 6.67 10.50 15.37
C ASP A 128 5.69 10.65 16.55
N LEU A 129 4.62 11.41 16.37
CA LEU A 129 3.53 11.52 17.38
C LEU A 129 2.85 10.16 17.62
N ILE A 130 2.57 9.38 16.57
CA ILE A 130 1.99 8.04 16.69
C ILE A 130 2.95 7.11 17.42
N ARG A 131 4.26 7.15 17.11
CA ARG A 131 5.29 6.35 17.81
C ARG A 131 5.37 6.69 19.27
N THR A 132 5.38 7.97 19.63
CA THR A 132 5.43 8.46 21.02
C THR A 132 4.22 7.97 21.79
N ARG A 133 3.00 8.17 21.25
CA ARG A 133 1.75 7.67 21.90
C ARG A 133 1.76 6.16 22.08
N THR A 134 2.26 5.42 21.11
CA THR A 134 2.33 3.94 21.19
C THR A 134 3.38 3.50 22.22
N ALA A 135 4.50 4.21 22.33
CA ALA A 135 5.54 3.94 23.32
C ALA A 135 5.01 4.21 24.74
N GLU A 136 4.32 5.34 24.95
CA GLU A 136 3.66 5.66 26.22
C GLU A 136 2.59 4.65 26.60
N GLY A 137 1.76 4.22 25.64
CA GLY A 137 0.76 3.18 25.84
C GLY A 137 1.37 1.85 26.28
N ARG A 138 2.47 1.45 25.67
CA ARG A 138 3.23 0.23 26.06
C ARG A 138 3.86 0.35 27.44
N SER A 139 4.42 1.52 27.76
CA SER A 139 4.99 1.79 29.09
C SER A 139 3.93 1.72 30.18
N ARG A 140 2.76 2.31 29.96
CA ARG A 140 1.62 2.24 30.89
C ARG A 140 1.09 0.80 31.07
N ALA A 141 0.96 0.05 29.97
CA ALA A 141 0.52 -1.35 30.02
C ALA A 141 1.51 -2.22 30.81
N LYS A 142 2.83 -2.00 30.63
CA LYS A 142 3.88 -2.68 31.37
C LYS A 142 3.86 -2.31 32.85
N ALA A 143 3.64 -1.04 33.20
CA ALA A 143 3.52 -0.57 34.57
C ALA A 143 2.26 -1.14 35.28
N GLN A 144 1.21 -1.47 34.51
CA GLN A 144 -0.01 -2.11 35.03
C GLN A 144 0.05 -3.65 35.03
N GLY A 145 1.21 -4.26 34.72
CA GLY A 145 1.37 -5.72 34.72
C GLY A 145 0.66 -6.44 33.57
N LYS A 146 0.16 -5.72 32.58
CA LYS A 146 -0.44 -6.33 31.37
C LYS A 146 0.67 -6.76 30.43
N ALA A 147 0.84 -8.08 30.25
CA ALA A 147 1.77 -8.63 29.28
C ALA A 147 1.38 -8.20 27.86
N ASN A 148 2.33 -7.60 27.13
CA ASN A 148 2.20 -7.34 25.70
C ASN A 148 2.49 -8.64 24.91
N GLY A 149 1.45 -9.38 24.61
CA GLY A 149 1.51 -10.57 23.76
C GLY A 149 0.11 -11.11 23.50
N PRO A 150 -0.13 -11.82 22.40
CA PRO A 150 -1.36 -12.60 22.27
C PRO A 150 -1.42 -13.53 23.48
N SER A 151 -2.58 -13.57 24.16
CA SER A 151 -2.85 -14.49 25.26
C SER A 151 -2.45 -15.90 24.81
N PRO A 152 -1.62 -16.63 25.58
CA PRO A 152 -1.41 -18.03 25.24
C PRO A 152 -2.79 -18.69 25.24
N PHE A 153 -3.06 -19.46 24.21
CA PHE A 153 -4.26 -20.31 24.16
C PHE A 153 -4.36 -21.06 25.47
N PRO A 154 -5.56 -21.18 26.07
CA PRO A 154 -5.71 -22.01 27.26
C PRO A 154 -5.21 -23.40 26.90
N GLU A 155 -4.15 -23.83 27.57
CA GLU A 155 -3.72 -25.23 27.51
C GLU A 155 -4.91 -26.07 27.93
N ASN A 156 -5.35 -26.92 27.00
CA ASN A 156 -6.37 -27.93 27.26
C ASN A 156 -5.74 -28.97 28.18
N THR A 157 -5.78 -28.71 29.48
CA THR A 157 -5.47 -29.71 30.48
C THR A 157 -6.64 -30.71 30.48
N GLY A 158 -6.62 -31.58 29.52
CA GLY A 158 -7.41 -32.82 29.57
C GLY A 158 -6.87 -33.67 30.67
N THR A 159 -7.51 -33.62 31.81
CA THR A 159 -7.33 -34.56 32.91
C THR A 159 -7.89 -35.89 32.47
N GLU A 160 -6.98 -36.82 32.10
CA GLU A 160 -7.27 -38.22 32.08
C GLU A 160 -7.40 -38.66 33.55
N GLU A 161 -8.59 -38.91 34.01
CA GLU A 161 -8.81 -39.82 35.14
C GLU A 161 -9.64 -41.02 34.72
N GLY A 162 -9.01 -42.13 34.98
CA GLY A 162 -9.43 -43.43 34.65
C GLY A 162 -10.70 -43.92 35.37
N GLY A 163 -11.27 -44.95 34.79
CA GLY A 163 -12.40 -45.67 35.36
C GLY A 163 -12.61 -46.96 34.60
N HIS A 164 -11.76 -47.94 34.91
CA HIS A 164 -12.05 -49.34 34.70
C HIS A 164 -13.43 -49.67 35.24
N GLN A 165 -14.30 -50.31 34.44
CA GLN A 165 -15.03 -51.50 34.97
C GLN A 165 -15.66 -52.31 33.84
N ALA A 166 -15.35 -53.60 33.93
CA ALA A 166 -15.87 -54.68 33.12
C ALA A 166 -17.33 -55.01 33.51
N ALA A 167 -18.09 -55.57 32.56
CA ALA A 167 -18.99 -56.72 32.71
C ALA A 167 -19.78 -56.87 31.40
N ARG A 168 -19.50 -57.93 30.70
CA ARG A 168 -20.26 -59.20 30.59
C ARG A 168 -21.72 -59.03 30.15
N GLY A 169 -22.00 -59.66 29.01
CA GLY A 169 -23.16 -60.50 28.94
C GLY A 169 -24.15 -60.28 27.83
N GLY A 170 -24.33 -61.27 27.00
CA GLY A 170 -25.63 -61.59 26.48
C GLY A 170 -25.86 -61.53 24.97
N ARG A 171 -25.47 -62.53 24.28
CA ARG A 171 -26.20 -63.33 23.27
C ARG A 171 -27.65 -62.93 22.97
N HIS A 172 -28.00 -62.94 21.73
CA HIS A 172 -28.99 -63.75 20.93
C HIS A 172 -29.53 -62.85 19.81
N ALA A 173 -29.27 -63.24 18.60
CA ALA A 173 -30.07 -64.15 17.69
C ALA A 173 -31.41 -63.51 17.22
N ARG A 174 -31.47 -63.12 16.02
CA ARG A 174 -32.16 -63.60 14.82
C ARG A 174 -31.95 -62.67 13.66
#